data_c2d75349f03117086832b6508a08a406
#
_entry.id   c2d75349f03117086832b6508a08a406
#
_cell.length_a   1.000
_cell.length_b   1.000
_cell.length_c   1.000
_cell.angle_alpha   90.00
_cell.angle_beta   90.00
_cell.angle_gamma   90.00
#
_symmetry.space_group_name_H-M   'P 1'
#
loop_
_entity.id
_entity.type
_entity.pdbx_description
1 polymer ?
#
loop_
_entity_poly.entity_id
_entity_poly.type
_entity_poly.pdbx_seq_one_letter_code
_entity_poly.pdbx_strand_id
1 'polypeptide(L)'
;MADSPSRKKIDLDTDDIDLRLGLRVRTLRQNARMTLDSLARETGLSKALLSKIENGKVSSPLSTHAKISRALGIPLSELLKEDEAVRFLVVRKDEAKPAPSRKTPHGYRFESLGARWPNKALSPFILTYDPLPGPHTSPGFQYDGEEFVYVMEGRLEFFCGENRYELDPGDCLFVDGNLPHGGRALGGEKCVVLFMVVPRNP
;
A
#
# COMPACT_ATOMS: atom_id res chain seq x y z
N MET A 1 -22.58 27.04 11.47
CA MET A 1 -21.60 26.02 11.91
C MET A 1 -21.51 25.03 10.77
N ALA A 2 -20.46 25.17 9.95
CA ALA A 2 -20.23 24.27 8.81
C ALA A 2 -19.49 23.03 9.33
N ASP A 3 -20.10 21.88 9.09
CA ASP A 3 -19.56 20.57 9.42
C ASP A 3 -18.27 20.34 8.62
N SER A 4 -17.13 20.25 9.33
CA SER A 4 -15.83 20.00 8.70
C SER A 4 -15.84 18.60 8.10
N PRO A 5 -15.49 18.43 6.81
CA PRO A 5 -15.43 17.12 6.20
C PRO A 5 -14.38 16.25 6.93
N SER A 6 -14.80 15.09 7.35
CA SER A 6 -13.99 14.08 8.05
C SER A 6 -12.71 13.79 7.25
N ARG A 7 -11.56 14.21 7.77
CA ARG A 7 -10.23 13.97 7.22
C ARG A 7 -9.90 12.47 7.31
N LYS A 8 -9.88 11.80 6.20
CA LYS A 8 -9.50 10.39 6.12
C LYS A 8 -7.99 10.27 6.07
N LYS A 9 -7.37 9.97 7.21
CA LYS A 9 -5.95 9.62 7.31
C LYS A 9 -5.72 8.33 6.50
N ILE A 10 -4.81 8.36 5.52
CA ILE A 10 -4.33 7.13 4.88
C ILE A 10 -3.33 6.53 5.84
N ASP A 11 -3.68 5.39 6.41
CA ASP A 11 -2.77 4.59 7.23
C ASP A 11 -1.95 3.69 6.29
N LEU A 12 -0.85 4.25 5.77
CA LEU A 12 0.05 3.58 4.83
C LEU A 12 0.85 2.45 5.51
N ASP A 13 1.04 2.53 6.84
CA ASP A 13 1.82 1.55 7.59
C ASP A 13 1.04 0.27 7.89
N THR A 14 -0.24 0.36 8.22
CA THR A 14 -1.05 -0.82 8.59
C THR A 14 -1.26 -1.76 7.41
N ASP A 15 -1.52 -1.21 6.21
CA ASP A 15 -1.69 -2.02 4.99
C ASP A 15 -0.38 -2.76 4.61
N ASP A 16 0.78 -2.22 4.95
CA ASP A 16 2.09 -2.83 4.71
C ASP A 16 2.40 -3.96 5.72
N ILE A 17 2.05 -3.79 6.99
CA ILE A 17 2.22 -4.81 8.03
C ILE A 17 1.37 -6.04 7.69
N ASP A 18 0.10 -5.86 7.35
CA ASP A 18 -0.80 -6.95 6.99
C ASP A 18 -0.31 -7.71 5.75
N LEU A 19 0.22 -7.00 4.76
CA LEU A 19 0.78 -7.62 3.56
C LEU A 19 2.06 -8.42 3.87
N ARG A 20 2.99 -7.86 4.65
CA ARG A 20 4.23 -8.55 5.05
C ARG A 20 3.93 -9.81 5.86
N LEU A 21 3.05 -9.67 6.84
CA LEU A 21 2.64 -10.79 7.68
C LEU A 21 1.92 -11.87 6.87
N GLY A 22 1.07 -11.46 5.93
CA GLY A 22 0.39 -12.37 5.02
C GLY A 22 1.36 -13.13 4.11
N LEU A 23 2.35 -12.45 3.53
CA LEU A 23 3.41 -13.08 2.73
C LEU A 23 4.23 -14.07 3.56
N ARG A 24 4.53 -13.73 4.82
CA ARG A 24 5.23 -14.60 5.75
C ARG A 24 4.42 -15.89 6.03
N VAL A 25 3.13 -15.75 6.35
CA VAL A 25 2.21 -16.89 6.51
C VAL A 25 2.24 -17.79 5.30
N ARG A 26 2.13 -17.22 4.09
CA ARG A 26 2.15 -17.96 2.84
C ARG A 26 3.46 -18.72 2.62
N THR A 27 4.60 -18.06 2.83
CA THR A 27 5.93 -18.67 2.71
C THR A 27 6.10 -19.84 3.67
N LEU A 28 5.76 -19.66 4.94
CA LEU A 28 5.87 -20.69 5.96
C LEU A 28 4.94 -21.88 5.66
N ARG A 29 3.70 -21.60 5.21
CA ARG A 29 2.78 -22.66 4.77
C ARG A 29 3.34 -23.46 3.59
N GLN A 30 3.88 -22.78 2.59
CA GLN A 30 4.48 -23.44 1.41
C GLN A 30 5.71 -24.27 1.78
N ASN A 31 6.57 -23.77 2.67
CA ASN A 31 7.72 -24.48 3.19
C ASN A 31 7.28 -25.74 3.97
N ALA A 32 6.18 -25.67 4.70
CA ALA A 32 5.55 -26.81 5.35
C ALA A 32 4.79 -27.73 4.37
N ARG A 33 4.83 -27.45 3.06
CA ARG A 33 4.10 -28.19 2.00
C ARG A 33 2.60 -28.31 2.24
N MET A 34 2.02 -27.34 2.94
CA MET A 34 0.59 -27.31 3.22
C MET A 34 -0.18 -26.55 2.12
N THR A 35 -1.35 -27.09 1.75
CA THR A 35 -2.32 -26.34 0.93
C THR A 35 -3.12 -25.36 1.78
N LEU A 36 -3.80 -24.39 1.15
CA LEU A 36 -4.74 -23.52 1.88
C LEU A 36 -5.89 -24.31 2.53
N ASP A 37 -6.33 -25.40 1.89
CA ASP A 37 -7.38 -26.27 2.43
C ASP A 37 -6.90 -27.05 3.66
N SER A 38 -5.63 -27.51 3.65
CA SER A 38 -5.02 -28.15 4.81
C SER A 38 -4.89 -27.19 5.97
N LEU A 39 -4.37 -25.99 5.73
CA LEU A 39 -4.25 -24.95 6.77
C LEU A 39 -5.62 -24.53 7.31
N ALA A 40 -6.65 -24.47 6.47
CA ALA A 40 -8.02 -24.16 6.89
C ALA A 40 -8.56 -25.21 7.86
N ARG A 41 -8.34 -26.48 7.59
CA ARG A 41 -8.75 -27.58 8.50
C ARG A 41 -8.02 -27.54 9.84
N GLU A 42 -6.71 -27.31 9.82
CA GLU A 42 -5.90 -27.27 11.05
C GLU A 42 -6.20 -26.05 11.93
N THR A 43 -6.53 -24.90 11.31
CA THR A 43 -6.80 -23.65 12.04
C THR A 43 -8.25 -23.47 12.43
N GLY A 44 -9.18 -24.19 11.77
CA GLY A 44 -10.63 -23.92 11.88
C GLY A 44 -11.05 -22.60 11.21
N LEU A 45 -10.18 -21.98 10.38
CA LEU A 45 -10.48 -20.76 9.64
C LEU A 45 -10.96 -21.09 8.23
N SER A 46 -11.78 -20.22 7.64
CA SER A 46 -12.21 -20.43 6.25
C SER A 46 -11.04 -20.23 5.29
N LYS A 47 -10.99 -21.01 4.20
CA LYS A 47 -10.03 -20.84 3.11
C LYS A 47 -10.04 -19.42 2.53
N ALA A 48 -11.24 -18.82 2.43
CA ALA A 48 -11.39 -17.46 1.95
C ALA A 48 -10.73 -16.42 2.87
N LEU A 49 -10.84 -16.60 4.20
CA LEU A 49 -10.17 -15.75 5.18
C LEU A 49 -8.65 -15.91 5.10
N LEU A 50 -8.15 -17.14 5.09
CA LEU A 50 -6.72 -17.41 4.95
C LEU A 50 -6.13 -16.83 3.66
N SER A 51 -6.85 -16.94 2.53
CA SER A 51 -6.44 -16.31 1.29
C SER A 51 -6.39 -14.78 1.39
N LYS A 52 -7.34 -14.15 2.09
CA LYS A 52 -7.32 -12.72 2.33
C LYS A 52 -6.15 -12.30 3.22
N ILE A 53 -5.87 -13.07 4.27
CA ILE A 53 -4.72 -12.83 5.16
C ILE A 53 -3.42 -12.96 4.38
N GLU A 54 -3.21 -14.05 3.64
CA GLU A 54 -1.98 -14.27 2.84
C GLU A 54 -1.73 -13.22 1.76
N ASN A 55 -2.76 -12.51 1.35
CA ASN A 55 -2.67 -11.43 0.37
C ASN A 55 -2.73 -10.02 1.00
N GLY A 56 -2.68 -9.90 2.32
CA GLY A 56 -2.74 -8.62 3.03
C GLY A 56 -4.06 -7.86 2.83
N LYS A 57 -5.15 -8.57 2.49
CA LYS A 57 -6.45 -7.95 2.18
C LYS A 57 -7.34 -7.73 3.40
N VAL A 58 -6.89 -8.18 4.57
CA VAL A 58 -7.62 -8.08 5.82
C VAL A 58 -6.64 -8.03 6.98
N SER A 59 -6.83 -7.09 7.87
CA SER A 59 -6.16 -7.09 9.16
C SER A 59 -6.78 -8.15 10.06
N SER A 60 -5.94 -8.95 10.69
CA SER A 60 -6.39 -10.06 11.53
C SER A 60 -5.88 -9.92 12.95
N PRO A 61 -6.69 -10.24 13.96
CA PRO A 61 -6.27 -10.24 15.36
C PRO A 61 -5.06 -11.16 15.58
N LEU A 62 -4.21 -10.82 16.56
CA LEU A 62 -3.05 -11.63 16.95
C LEU A 62 -3.44 -13.07 17.31
N SER A 63 -4.63 -13.27 17.88
CA SER A 63 -5.21 -14.59 18.18
C SER A 63 -5.40 -15.46 16.93
N THR A 64 -5.69 -14.84 15.76
CA THR A 64 -5.77 -15.55 14.48
C THR A 64 -4.39 -16.01 14.04
N HIS A 65 -3.37 -15.14 14.14
CA HIS A 65 -1.99 -15.49 13.83
C HIS A 65 -1.42 -16.56 14.78
N ALA A 66 -1.83 -16.56 16.05
CA ALA A 66 -1.49 -17.62 16.99
C ALA A 66 -2.09 -18.99 16.62
N LYS A 67 -3.30 -19.04 16.03
CA LYS A 67 -3.86 -20.28 15.48
C LYS A 67 -3.08 -20.76 14.26
N ILE A 68 -2.72 -19.83 13.37
CA ILE A 68 -1.94 -20.16 12.16
C ILE A 68 -0.56 -20.68 12.54
N SER A 69 0.16 -20.00 13.45
CA SER A 69 1.50 -20.43 13.88
C SER A 69 1.47 -21.83 14.51
N ARG A 70 0.45 -22.12 15.32
CA ARG A 70 0.26 -23.46 15.93
C ARG A 70 0.01 -24.53 14.86
N ALA A 71 -0.83 -24.25 13.86
CA ALA A 71 -1.11 -25.16 12.76
C ALA A 71 0.14 -25.38 11.87
N LEU A 72 1.02 -24.41 11.78
CA LEU A 72 2.30 -24.52 11.07
C LEU A 72 3.41 -25.19 11.92
N GLY A 73 3.14 -25.50 13.20
CA GLY A 73 4.11 -26.11 14.11
C GLY A 73 5.26 -25.17 14.50
N ILE A 74 5.07 -23.86 14.47
CA ILE A 74 6.09 -22.86 14.79
C ILE A 74 5.65 -21.96 15.96
N PRO A 75 6.59 -21.38 16.74
CA PRO A 75 6.25 -20.34 17.71
C PRO A 75 5.65 -19.11 17.03
N LEU A 76 4.74 -18.41 17.71
CA LEU A 76 4.17 -17.15 17.19
C LEU A 76 5.26 -16.09 16.94
N SER A 77 6.31 -16.06 17.78
CA SER A 77 7.47 -15.20 17.59
C SER A 77 8.18 -15.45 16.26
N GLU A 78 8.23 -16.70 15.79
CA GLU A 78 8.82 -17.03 14.49
C GLU A 78 7.93 -16.53 13.33
N LEU A 79 6.62 -16.58 13.47
CA LEU A 79 5.69 -16.02 12.50
C LEU A 79 5.80 -14.50 12.42
N LEU A 80 6.04 -13.84 13.55
CA LEU A 80 6.17 -12.38 13.68
C LEU A 80 7.62 -11.88 13.51
N LYS A 81 8.58 -12.81 13.37
CA LYS A 81 9.99 -12.45 13.18
C LYS A 81 10.15 -11.68 11.88
N GLU A 82 10.81 -10.55 11.97
CA GLU A 82 11.26 -9.85 10.77
C GLU A 82 12.33 -10.70 10.07
N ASP A 83 12.22 -10.81 8.75
CA ASP A 83 13.21 -11.57 7.99
C ASP A 83 14.62 -11.00 8.25
N GLU A 84 15.60 -11.89 8.42
CA GLU A 84 17.01 -11.49 8.53
C GLU A 84 17.34 -10.51 7.42
N ALA A 85 18.05 -9.43 7.78
CA ALA A 85 18.27 -8.23 6.98
C ALA A 85 18.38 -8.52 5.48
N VAL A 86 17.29 -8.39 4.76
CA VAL A 86 17.30 -8.39 3.29
C VAL A 86 18.18 -7.23 2.86
N ARG A 87 19.37 -7.52 2.32
CA ARG A 87 20.32 -6.48 1.91
C ARG A 87 20.02 -5.90 0.53
N PHE A 88 19.28 -6.64 -0.28
CA PHE A 88 18.79 -6.19 -1.59
C PHE A 88 17.52 -6.96 -1.97
N LEU A 89 16.68 -6.33 -2.75
CA LEU A 89 15.47 -6.94 -3.32
C LEU A 89 15.34 -6.47 -4.76
N VAL A 90 15.20 -7.43 -5.68
CA VAL A 90 14.83 -7.15 -7.07
C VAL A 90 13.35 -7.52 -7.22
N VAL A 91 12.55 -6.55 -7.65
CA VAL A 91 11.15 -6.76 -8.00
C VAL A 91 11.03 -6.65 -9.52
N ARG A 92 10.67 -7.73 -10.17
CA ARG A 92 10.45 -7.75 -11.63
C ARG A 92 9.04 -7.25 -11.93
N LYS A 93 8.86 -6.69 -13.13
CA LYS A 93 7.59 -6.10 -13.59
C LYS A 93 6.39 -7.06 -13.45
N ASP A 94 6.61 -8.33 -13.76
CA ASP A 94 5.63 -9.41 -13.69
C ASP A 94 5.40 -9.96 -12.27
N GLU A 95 6.36 -9.70 -11.36
CA GLU A 95 6.26 -10.05 -9.94
C GLU A 95 5.62 -8.96 -9.09
N ALA A 96 5.68 -7.72 -9.55
CA ALA A 96 4.99 -6.59 -8.94
C ALA A 96 3.47 -6.80 -9.11
N LYS A 97 2.90 -7.62 -8.23
CA LYS A 97 1.45 -7.70 -8.14
C LYS A 97 0.97 -6.37 -7.61
N PRO A 98 -0.01 -5.74 -8.27
CA PRO A 98 -0.64 -4.57 -7.69
C PRO A 98 -1.03 -4.94 -6.26
N ALA A 99 -0.63 -4.12 -5.29
CA ALA A 99 -1.35 -4.09 -4.02
C ALA A 99 -2.83 -4.05 -4.40
N PRO A 100 -3.71 -4.82 -3.72
CA PRO A 100 -5.08 -4.95 -4.17
C PRO A 100 -5.60 -3.58 -4.48
N SER A 101 -5.75 -3.30 -5.79
CA SER A 101 -6.02 -1.96 -6.28
C SER A 101 -7.38 -1.58 -5.74
N ARG A 102 -7.39 -0.96 -4.58
CA ARG A 102 -8.58 -0.26 -4.15
C ARG A 102 -8.73 0.87 -5.14
N LYS A 103 -9.65 0.72 -6.10
CA LYS A 103 -10.20 1.87 -6.77
C LYS A 103 -10.67 2.78 -5.65
N THR A 104 -9.90 3.81 -5.38
CA THR A 104 -10.34 4.79 -4.42
C THR A 104 -11.55 5.51 -5.03
N PRO A 105 -12.48 6.02 -4.23
CA PRO A 105 -13.58 6.84 -4.73
C PRO A 105 -13.10 8.05 -5.55
N HIS A 106 -11.81 8.33 -5.53
CA HIS A 106 -11.15 9.48 -6.13
C HIS A 106 -10.41 9.18 -7.44
N GLY A 107 -10.59 7.98 -8.05
CA GLY A 107 -10.09 7.66 -9.38
C GLY A 107 -8.60 7.41 -9.50
N TYR A 108 -7.92 6.98 -8.43
CA TYR A 108 -6.52 6.57 -8.52
C TYR A 108 -6.29 5.16 -7.98
N ARG A 109 -5.21 4.53 -8.43
CA ARG A 109 -4.77 3.18 -8.05
C ARG A 109 -3.33 3.22 -7.58
N PHE A 110 -3.02 2.46 -6.54
CA PHE A 110 -1.68 2.31 -6.00
C PHE A 110 -1.11 0.92 -6.32
N GLU A 111 0.15 0.88 -6.69
CA GLU A 111 0.95 -0.34 -6.80
C GLU A 111 2.21 -0.17 -5.96
N SER A 112 2.34 -0.94 -4.88
CA SER A 112 3.54 -0.87 -4.04
C SER A 112 4.72 -1.57 -4.70
N LEU A 113 5.83 -0.87 -4.87
CA LEU A 113 7.07 -1.42 -5.41
C LEU A 113 7.95 -2.04 -4.33
N GLY A 114 7.74 -1.68 -3.07
CA GLY A 114 8.56 -2.11 -1.95
C GLY A 114 7.86 -2.99 -0.91
N ALA A 115 6.72 -3.61 -1.23
CA ALA A 115 5.91 -4.36 -0.26
C ALA A 115 6.67 -5.49 0.45
N ARG A 116 7.67 -6.09 -0.21
CA ARG A 116 8.49 -7.18 0.35
C ARG A 116 9.77 -6.72 1.05
N TRP A 117 10.09 -5.41 1.01
CA TRP A 117 11.26 -4.87 1.68
C TRP A 117 10.93 -4.58 3.14
N PRO A 118 11.60 -5.24 4.12
CA PRO A 118 11.37 -4.99 5.53
C PRO A 118 11.99 -3.65 5.97
N ASN A 119 11.43 -3.04 7.01
CA ASN A 119 11.97 -1.85 7.69
C ASN A 119 12.43 -0.73 6.75
N LYS A 120 11.62 -0.43 5.72
CA LYS A 120 11.94 0.57 4.72
C LYS A 120 11.80 2.00 5.27
N ALA A 121 12.84 2.81 5.04
CA ALA A 121 12.82 4.24 5.35
C ALA A 121 11.94 5.02 4.36
N LEU A 122 11.70 4.47 3.16
CA LEU A 122 10.84 5.08 2.14
C LEU A 122 9.89 4.03 1.55
N SER A 123 8.71 4.46 1.16
CA SER A 123 7.69 3.62 0.53
C SER A 123 7.45 4.06 -0.90
N PRO A 124 8.00 3.32 -1.91
CA PRO A 124 7.78 3.63 -3.31
C PRO A 124 6.50 2.98 -3.84
N PHE A 125 5.75 3.74 -4.64
CA PHE A 125 4.52 3.32 -5.31
C PHE A 125 4.49 3.79 -6.75
N ILE A 126 3.80 3.05 -7.61
CA ILE A 126 3.23 3.59 -8.84
C ILE A 126 1.80 4.01 -8.53
N LEU A 127 1.51 5.26 -8.78
CA LEU A 127 0.18 5.83 -8.63
C LEU A 127 -0.37 6.17 -10.02
N THR A 128 -1.52 5.59 -10.34
CA THR A 128 -2.22 5.86 -11.60
C THR A 128 -3.48 6.64 -11.30
N TYR A 129 -3.58 7.84 -11.86
CA TYR A 129 -4.80 8.63 -11.90
C TYR A 129 -5.57 8.30 -13.16
N ASP A 130 -6.79 7.79 -12.99
CA ASP A 130 -7.72 7.62 -14.11
C ASP A 130 -8.39 8.98 -14.42
N PRO A 131 -8.69 9.29 -15.70
CA PRO A 131 -9.41 10.50 -16.03
C PRO A 131 -10.81 10.44 -15.44
N LEU A 132 -11.19 11.50 -14.72
CA LEU A 132 -12.53 11.63 -14.13
C LEU A 132 -13.26 12.82 -14.77
N PRO A 133 -14.54 12.68 -15.14
CA PRO A 133 -15.32 13.78 -15.63
C PRO A 133 -15.72 14.74 -14.48
N GLY A 134 -15.68 16.04 -14.76
CA GLY A 134 -16.20 17.09 -13.86
C GLY A 134 -15.17 17.71 -12.91
N PRO A 135 -15.60 18.68 -12.12
CA PRO A 135 -14.74 19.34 -11.14
C PRO A 135 -14.39 18.36 -10.02
N HIS A 136 -13.10 18.21 -9.75
CA HIS A 136 -12.60 17.31 -8.71
C HIS A 136 -12.53 18.03 -7.37
N THR A 137 -13.30 17.56 -6.41
CA THR A 137 -13.17 17.91 -4.99
C THR A 137 -12.52 16.73 -4.28
N SER A 138 -11.22 16.50 -4.48
CA SER A 138 -10.51 15.55 -3.62
C SER A 138 -10.29 16.20 -2.26
N PRO A 139 -10.69 15.55 -1.17
CA PRO A 139 -10.25 15.98 0.15
C PRO A 139 -8.77 15.68 0.25
N GLY A 140 -7.87 16.59 0.05
CA GLY A 140 -6.43 16.38 0.00
C GLY A 140 -5.92 15.33 1.01
N PHE A 141 -4.83 14.69 0.66
CA PHE A 141 -4.11 13.83 1.57
C PHE A 141 -3.36 14.66 2.59
N GLN A 142 -3.15 14.11 3.79
CA GLN A 142 -2.36 14.74 4.83
C GLN A 142 -1.80 13.67 5.76
N TYR A 143 -0.49 13.65 5.98
CA TYR A 143 0.18 12.74 6.92
C TYR A 143 1.52 13.33 7.37
N ASP A 144 2.13 12.76 8.41
CA ASP A 144 3.43 13.21 8.93
C ASP A 144 4.57 12.56 8.12
N GLY A 145 5.14 13.29 7.18
CA GLY A 145 6.19 12.80 6.30
C GLY A 145 6.50 13.73 5.14
N GLU A 146 7.36 13.28 4.27
CA GLU A 146 7.70 13.94 3.01
C GLU A 146 7.29 13.07 1.83
N GLU A 147 6.86 13.69 0.77
CA GLU A 147 6.55 13.04 -0.50
C GLU A 147 7.48 13.52 -1.60
N PHE A 148 7.81 12.58 -2.47
CA PHE A 148 8.38 12.85 -3.78
C PHE A 148 7.45 12.28 -4.84
N VAL A 149 7.14 13.10 -5.84
CA VAL A 149 6.33 12.73 -7.01
C VAL A 149 7.12 13.00 -8.27
N TYR A 150 7.16 12.02 -9.18
CA TYR A 150 7.77 12.15 -10.51
C TYR A 150 6.76 11.70 -11.57
N VAL A 151 6.44 12.55 -12.52
CA VAL A 151 5.48 12.24 -13.59
C VAL A 151 6.16 11.37 -14.64
N MET A 152 5.62 10.17 -14.88
CA MET A 152 6.12 9.20 -15.84
C MET A 152 5.36 9.25 -17.17
N GLU A 153 4.03 9.33 -17.11
CA GLU A 153 3.14 9.36 -18.28
C GLU A 153 1.94 10.29 -18.03
N GLY A 154 1.45 10.93 -19.08
CA GLY A 154 0.30 11.83 -19.01
C GLY A 154 0.65 13.14 -18.30
N ARG A 155 -0.36 13.95 -17.96
CA ARG A 155 -0.19 15.21 -17.25
C ARG A 155 -0.90 15.18 -15.91
N LEU A 156 -0.28 15.75 -14.90
CA LEU A 156 -0.80 15.82 -13.54
C LEU A 156 -1.17 17.27 -13.20
N GLU A 157 -2.40 17.53 -12.77
CA GLU A 157 -2.68 18.72 -11.94
C GLU A 157 -2.46 18.33 -10.49
N PHE A 158 -1.52 18.98 -9.85
CA PHE A 158 -1.22 18.80 -8.43
C PHE A 158 -1.65 20.03 -7.65
N PHE A 159 -2.30 19.83 -6.52
CA PHE A 159 -2.69 20.91 -5.61
C PHE A 159 -2.06 20.70 -4.24
N CYS A 160 -1.61 21.82 -3.63
CA CYS A 160 -1.07 21.84 -2.28
C CYS A 160 -1.57 23.12 -1.60
N GLY A 161 -2.46 22.96 -0.63
CA GLY A 161 -3.22 24.09 -0.08
C GLY A 161 -4.05 24.77 -1.17
N GLU A 162 -3.81 26.08 -1.37
CA GLU A 162 -4.49 26.88 -2.41
C GLU A 162 -3.74 26.90 -3.76
N ASN A 163 -2.50 26.40 -3.78
CA ASN A 163 -1.68 26.40 -4.99
C ASN A 163 -2.02 25.21 -5.91
N ARG A 164 -1.91 25.45 -7.22
CA ARG A 164 -2.10 24.43 -8.25
C ARG A 164 -0.96 24.48 -9.25
N TYR A 165 -0.50 23.32 -9.65
CA TYR A 165 0.62 23.15 -10.58
C TYR A 165 0.22 22.12 -11.63
N GLU A 166 0.49 22.42 -12.89
CA GLU A 166 0.43 21.44 -13.98
C GLU A 166 1.82 20.90 -14.20
N LEU A 167 1.95 19.58 -14.22
CA LEU A 167 3.21 18.87 -14.36
C LEU A 167 3.15 17.97 -15.57
N ASP A 168 4.15 18.09 -16.42
CA ASP A 168 4.36 17.26 -17.60
C ASP A 168 5.26 16.04 -17.30
N PRO A 169 5.30 15.01 -18.18
CA PRO A 169 6.22 13.89 -18.01
C PRO A 169 7.68 14.36 -17.88
N GLY A 170 8.36 13.90 -16.84
CA GLY A 170 9.72 14.32 -16.48
C GLY A 170 9.79 15.35 -15.37
N ASP A 171 8.69 16.03 -15.08
CA ASP A 171 8.62 16.94 -13.93
C ASP A 171 8.54 16.19 -12.63
N CYS A 172 9.04 16.82 -11.57
CA CYS A 172 8.93 16.29 -10.21
C CYS A 172 8.63 17.37 -9.19
N LEU A 173 8.12 16.96 -8.04
CA LEU A 173 7.91 17.84 -6.91
C LEU A 173 8.22 17.13 -5.59
N PHE A 174 8.51 17.93 -4.59
CA PHE A 174 8.57 17.52 -3.19
C PHE A 174 7.48 18.25 -2.42
N VAL A 175 6.84 17.56 -1.48
CA VAL A 175 5.78 18.13 -0.66
C VAL A 175 5.94 17.72 0.80
N ASP A 176 5.70 18.64 1.71
CA ASP A 176 5.49 18.33 3.13
C ASP A 176 4.10 17.70 3.27
N GLY A 177 4.06 16.42 3.65
CA GLY A 177 2.83 15.66 3.82
C GLY A 177 1.84 16.26 4.83
N ASN A 178 2.29 17.15 5.71
CA ASN A 178 1.42 17.87 6.63
C ASN A 178 0.52 18.92 5.94
N LEU A 179 0.83 19.30 4.71
CA LEU A 179 -0.02 20.20 3.93
C LEU A 179 -1.11 19.38 3.22
N PRO A 180 -2.37 19.84 3.20
CA PRO A 180 -3.41 19.22 2.38
C PRO A 180 -3.01 19.29 0.90
N HIS A 181 -2.84 18.13 0.25
CA HIS A 181 -2.37 18.03 -1.12
C HIS A 181 -3.02 16.86 -1.86
N GLY A 182 -2.87 16.84 -3.18
CA GLY A 182 -3.36 15.76 -4.01
C GLY A 182 -3.22 16.07 -5.49
N GLY A 183 -3.70 15.17 -6.34
CA GLY A 183 -3.58 15.33 -7.77
C GLY A 183 -4.72 14.70 -8.55
N ARG A 184 -4.77 15.04 -9.84
CA ARG A 184 -5.65 14.42 -10.83
C ARG A 184 -5.00 14.40 -12.20
N ALA A 185 -5.43 13.47 -13.03
CA ALA A 185 -5.05 13.46 -14.43
C ALA A 185 -5.66 14.64 -15.19
N LEU A 186 -4.87 15.25 -16.06
CA LEU A 186 -5.29 16.30 -16.99
C LEU A 186 -5.43 15.77 -18.43
N GLY A 187 -6.21 16.46 -19.25
CA GLY A 187 -6.29 16.20 -20.70
C GLY A 187 -7.14 14.98 -21.08
N GLY A 188 -7.87 14.40 -20.13
CA GLY A 188 -8.77 13.24 -20.42
C GLY A 188 -8.04 11.91 -20.59
N GLU A 189 -6.72 11.86 -20.38
CA GLU A 189 -5.89 10.66 -20.38
C GLU A 189 -5.45 10.28 -18.96
N LYS A 190 -5.07 9.02 -18.76
CA LYS A 190 -4.48 8.59 -17.49
C LYS A 190 -3.16 9.31 -17.22
N CYS A 191 -2.86 9.57 -15.96
CA CYS A 191 -1.55 10.00 -15.52
C CYS A 191 -0.90 8.96 -14.61
N VAL A 192 0.35 8.64 -14.85
CA VAL A 192 1.13 7.66 -14.06
C VAL A 192 2.31 8.39 -13.43
N VAL A 193 2.45 8.24 -12.12
CA VAL A 193 3.54 8.86 -11.37
C VAL A 193 4.27 7.83 -10.51
N LEU A 194 5.58 8.00 -10.36
CA LEU A 194 6.35 7.41 -9.27
C LEU A 194 6.14 8.29 -8.05
N PHE A 195 5.64 7.68 -6.99
CA PHE A 195 5.28 8.33 -5.75
C PHE A 195 6.06 7.68 -4.60
N MET A 196 6.76 8.47 -3.82
CA MET A 196 7.54 7.98 -2.69
C MET A 196 7.17 8.73 -1.42
N VAL A 197 6.97 7.99 -0.35
CA VAL A 197 6.67 8.52 0.98
C VAL A 197 7.81 8.20 1.93
N VAL A 198 8.26 9.21 2.65
CA VAL A 198 9.23 9.08 3.75
C VAL A 198 8.57 9.57 5.03
N PRO A 199 8.15 8.68 5.94
CA PRO A 199 7.58 9.09 7.22
C PRO A 199 8.65 9.79 8.08
N ARG A 200 8.28 10.83 8.84
CA ARG A 200 9.20 11.55 9.73
C ARG A 200 9.53 10.76 11.00
N ASN A 201 8.59 9.93 11.45
CA ASN A 201 8.77 9.01 12.56
C ASN A 201 8.37 7.61 12.11
N PRO A 202 9.34 6.69 11.89
CA PRO A 202 9.05 5.30 11.60
C PRO A 202 8.55 4.54 12.82
#